data_527f6bcc32c7e3b4eab6d9351f75492e
#
_entry.id   527f6bcc32c7e3b4eab6d9351f75492e
#
_cell.length_a   1.000
_cell.length_b   1.000
_cell.length_c   1.000
_cell.angle_alpha   90.00
_cell.angle_beta   90.00
_cell.angle_gamma   90.00
#
_symmetry.space_group_name_H-M   'P 1'
#
loop_
_entity.id
_entity.type
_entity.pdbx_description
1 polymer ?
#
loop_
_entity_poly.entity_id
_entity_poly.type
_entity_poly.pdbx_seq_one_letter_code
_entity_poly.pdbx_strand_id
1 'polypeptide(L)'
;MANLRVLVADDDPIIRLDLKQMLQNLDYEVVAEAGNGQEAVDLAKSVLPDICVLDIKMPIKDGIEAVSEIVDVAPAILLTAYSDRELIDKAKEAGAFAYLVKPFKPSDLPPAIEVAVSRYKQNQDLAAQVTDLNERLEARKAVERAKAVLMDRHNISESDAYRRIQQSSMNARKSMKEVADAILLAETIQ
;
A
#
# COMPACT_ATOMS: atom_id res chain seq x y z
N MET A 1 -4.90 9.83 22.63
CA MET A 1 -4.56 9.19 21.34
C MET A 1 -4.28 10.32 20.38
N ALA A 2 -3.28 10.21 19.49
CA ALA A 2 -3.09 11.25 18.48
C ALA A 2 -4.34 11.30 17.60
N ASN A 3 -4.82 12.52 17.30
CA ASN A 3 -5.95 12.69 16.41
C ASN A 3 -5.55 12.26 15.00
N LEU A 4 -6.38 11.43 14.32
CA LEU A 4 -6.12 11.03 12.94
C LEU A 4 -6.12 12.27 12.04
N ARG A 5 -5.12 12.34 11.17
CA ARG A 5 -4.90 13.41 10.20
C ARG A 5 -5.70 13.11 8.94
N VAL A 6 -6.65 13.97 8.61
CA VAL A 6 -7.60 13.77 7.51
C VAL A 6 -7.38 14.78 6.40
N LEU A 7 -7.31 14.30 5.15
CA LEU A 7 -7.44 15.12 3.96
C LEU A 7 -8.89 15.06 3.48
N VAL A 8 -9.47 16.22 3.18
CA VAL A 8 -10.84 16.36 2.67
C VAL A 8 -10.81 16.91 1.25
N ALA A 9 -11.57 16.30 0.33
CA ALA A 9 -11.75 16.82 -1.03
C ALA A 9 -13.22 16.78 -1.46
N ASP A 10 -13.72 17.93 -1.88
CA ASP A 10 -15.05 18.13 -2.46
C ASP A 10 -14.99 19.41 -3.31
N ASP A 11 -15.60 19.45 -4.48
CA ASP A 11 -15.57 20.63 -5.35
C ASP A 11 -16.48 21.76 -4.84
N ASP A 12 -17.52 21.42 -4.06
CA ASP A 12 -18.36 22.41 -3.40
C ASP A 12 -17.70 22.91 -2.10
N PRO A 13 -17.32 24.20 -2.02
CA PRO A 13 -16.67 24.75 -0.83
C PRO A 13 -17.56 24.75 0.42
N ILE A 14 -18.90 24.73 0.26
CA ILE A 14 -19.83 24.69 1.40
C ILE A 14 -19.85 23.27 1.99
N ILE A 15 -19.96 22.25 1.11
CA ILE A 15 -19.93 20.84 1.54
C ILE A 15 -18.57 20.52 2.16
N ARG A 16 -17.47 20.98 1.57
CA ARG A 16 -16.12 20.80 2.10
C ARG A 16 -15.95 21.43 3.47
N LEU A 17 -16.48 22.65 3.69
CA LEU A 17 -16.45 23.32 4.98
C LEU A 17 -17.26 22.55 6.04
N ASP A 18 -18.47 22.09 5.67
CA ASP A 18 -19.34 21.33 6.59
C ASP A 18 -18.68 20.02 7.00
N LEU A 19 -18.12 19.28 6.04
CA LEU A 19 -17.38 18.03 6.30
C LEU A 19 -16.17 18.27 7.21
N LYS A 20 -15.42 19.35 6.99
CA LYS A 20 -14.33 19.76 7.87
C LYS A 20 -14.80 20.00 9.29
N GLN A 21 -15.89 20.75 9.46
CA GLN A 21 -16.45 21.02 10.80
C GLN A 21 -16.93 19.75 11.49
N MET A 22 -17.60 18.84 10.74
CA MET A 22 -18.03 17.55 11.28
C MET A 22 -16.84 16.74 11.80
N LEU A 23 -15.76 16.64 11.01
CA LEU A 23 -14.56 15.91 11.38
C LEU A 23 -13.86 16.53 12.60
N GLN A 24 -13.72 17.85 12.64
CA GLN A 24 -13.13 18.56 13.77
C GLN A 24 -13.94 18.39 15.07
N ASN A 25 -15.28 18.39 14.98
CA ASN A 25 -16.16 18.13 16.13
C ASN A 25 -16.08 16.68 16.64
N LEU A 26 -15.56 15.77 15.84
CA LEU A 26 -15.29 14.37 16.17
C LEU A 26 -13.82 14.12 16.56
N ASP A 27 -13.07 15.19 16.89
CA ASP A 27 -11.67 15.15 17.28
C ASP A 27 -10.69 14.63 16.20
N TYR A 28 -11.05 14.75 14.90
CA TYR A 28 -10.11 14.52 13.79
C TYR A 28 -9.40 15.82 13.41
N GLU A 29 -8.14 15.71 12.99
CA GLU A 29 -7.34 16.84 12.51
C GLU A 29 -7.43 16.94 10.98
N VAL A 30 -8.13 17.94 10.45
CA VAL A 30 -8.14 18.19 9.00
C VAL A 30 -6.86 18.93 8.61
N VAL A 31 -5.94 18.22 7.97
CA VAL A 31 -4.59 18.71 7.62
C VAL A 31 -4.50 19.28 6.21
N ALA A 32 -5.44 18.96 5.33
CA ALA A 32 -5.50 19.50 3.97
C ALA A 32 -6.94 19.49 3.42
N GLU A 33 -7.21 20.44 2.53
CA GLU A 33 -8.47 20.59 1.81
C GLU A 33 -8.17 20.73 0.32
N ALA A 34 -8.91 20.01 -0.53
CA ALA A 34 -8.78 20.04 -1.98
C ALA A 34 -10.12 20.35 -2.66
N GLY A 35 -10.11 21.08 -3.76
CA GLY A 35 -11.29 21.39 -4.57
C GLY A 35 -11.44 20.50 -5.80
N ASN A 36 -10.53 19.56 -6.03
CA ASN A 36 -10.54 18.62 -7.14
C ASN A 36 -9.64 17.43 -6.84
N GLY A 37 -9.77 16.36 -7.65
CA GLY A 37 -9.02 15.13 -7.45
C GLY A 37 -7.51 15.26 -7.67
N GLN A 38 -7.07 16.14 -8.60
CA GLN A 38 -5.64 16.34 -8.82
C GLN A 38 -4.98 17.00 -7.59
N GLU A 39 -5.60 18.05 -7.07
CA GLU A 39 -5.14 18.72 -5.85
C GLU A 39 -5.13 17.76 -4.65
N ALA A 40 -6.15 16.88 -4.55
CA ALA A 40 -6.21 15.86 -3.51
C ALA A 40 -5.01 14.90 -3.58
N VAL A 41 -4.63 14.43 -4.77
CA VAL A 41 -3.46 13.57 -4.99
C VAL A 41 -2.16 14.28 -4.59
N ASP A 42 -1.97 15.52 -5.06
CA ASP A 42 -0.74 16.28 -4.77
C ASP A 42 -0.59 16.58 -3.28
N LEU A 43 -1.69 16.96 -2.62
CA LEU A 43 -1.72 17.18 -1.18
C LEU A 43 -1.51 15.88 -0.40
N ALA A 44 -2.16 14.77 -0.77
CA ALA A 44 -1.96 13.48 -0.10
C ALA A 44 -0.49 13.05 -0.10
N LYS A 45 0.20 13.19 -1.23
CA LYS A 45 1.62 12.87 -1.36
C LYS A 45 2.52 13.81 -0.55
N SER A 46 2.12 15.07 -0.34
CA SER A 46 2.93 16.07 0.37
C SER A 46 2.71 16.04 1.88
N VAL A 47 1.45 15.91 2.35
CA VAL A 47 1.13 15.97 3.79
C VAL A 47 1.08 14.62 4.46
N LEU A 48 0.98 13.52 3.69
CA LEU A 48 0.89 12.14 4.18
C LEU A 48 -0.18 12.00 5.28
N PRO A 49 -1.47 12.14 4.92
CA PRO A 49 -2.56 12.03 5.88
C PRO A 49 -2.75 10.57 6.34
N ASP A 50 -3.40 10.36 7.47
CA ASP A 50 -3.78 9.03 7.93
C ASP A 50 -4.98 8.46 7.16
N ILE A 51 -5.80 9.36 6.57
CA ILE A 51 -6.97 9.01 5.76
C ILE A 51 -7.37 10.17 4.85
N CYS A 52 -7.93 9.83 3.68
CA CYS A 52 -8.54 10.77 2.74
C CYS A 52 -10.06 10.56 2.70
N VAL A 53 -10.84 11.64 2.68
CA VAL A 53 -12.28 11.64 2.50
C VAL A 53 -12.58 12.48 1.25
N LEU A 54 -13.00 11.83 0.15
CA LEU A 54 -13.06 12.42 -1.18
C LEU A 54 -14.47 12.31 -1.75
N ASP A 55 -15.00 13.38 -2.32
CA ASP A 55 -16.17 13.27 -3.19
C ASP A 55 -15.83 12.54 -4.49
N ILE A 56 -16.79 11.78 -5.04
CA ILE A 56 -16.59 11.11 -6.34
C ILE A 56 -16.59 12.13 -7.46
N LYS A 57 -17.56 13.04 -7.48
CA LYS A 57 -17.74 13.96 -8.59
C LYS A 57 -16.97 15.25 -8.37
N MET A 58 -15.76 15.30 -8.90
CA MET A 58 -14.93 16.50 -8.85
C MET A 58 -14.41 16.85 -10.26
N PRO A 59 -14.12 18.12 -10.53
CA PRO A 59 -13.54 18.55 -11.82
C PRO A 59 -12.07 18.11 -11.92
N ILE A 60 -11.53 18.15 -13.15
CA ILE A 60 -10.13 17.83 -13.50
C ILE A 60 -9.83 16.33 -13.37
N LYS A 61 -10.02 15.78 -12.18
CA LYS A 61 -9.87 14.37 -11.85
C LYS A 61 -10.98 14.00 -10.86
N ASP A 62 -11.69 12.93 -11.12
CA ASP A 62 -12.74 12.47 -10.21
C ASP A 62 -12.14 11.76 -8.97
N GLY A 63 -12.98 11.51 -7.97
CA GLY A 63 -12.54 10.89 -6.72
C GLY A 63 -12.08 9.44 -6.89
N ILE A 64 -12.61 8.69 -7.86
CA ILE A 64 -12.22 7.32 -8.14
C ILE A 64 -10.82 7.29 -8.76
N GLU A 65 -10.57 8.16 -9.75
CA GLU A 65 -9.24 8.32 -10.34
C GLU A 65 -8.22 8.78 -9.29
N ALA A 66 -8.60 9.74 -8.43
CA ALA A 66 -7.73 10.22 -7.36
C ALA A 66 -7.36 9.09 -6.38
N VAL A 67 -8.33 8.25 -5.97
CA VAL A 67 -8.07 7.12 -5.07
C VAL A 67 -7.04 6.17 -5.65
N SER A 68 -7.10 5.86 -6.95
CA SER A 68 -6.14 4.93 -7.59
C SER A 68 -4.68 5.41 -7.49
N GLU A 69 -4.45 6.72 -7.37
CA GLU A 69 -3.12 7.30 -7.19
C GLU A 69 -2.74 7.56 -5.72
N ILE A 70 -3.73 7.52 -4.81
CA ILE A 70 -3.54 7.75 -3.36
C ILE A 70 -3.40 6.43 -2.60
N VAL A 71 -3.89 5.32 -3.16
CA VAL A 71 -4.01 4.02 -2.48
C VAL A 71 -2.71 3.52 -1.81
N ASP A 72 -1.57 3.86 -2.36
CA ASP A 72 -0.26 3.51 -1.77
C ASP A 72 0.20 4.50 -0.68
N VAL A 73 -0.47 5.65 -0.55
CA VAL A 73 -0.11 6.72 0.38
C VAL A 73 -0.96 6.65 1.65
N ALA A 74 -2.30 6.57 1.48
CA ALA A 74 -3.26 6.58 2.58
C ALA A 74 -4.56 5.87 2.19
N PRO A 75 -5.32 5.34 3.18
CA PRO A 75 -6.67 4.84 2.92
C PRO A 75 -7.60 5.97 2.47
N ALA A 76 -8.56 5.64 1.62
CA ALA A 76 -9.55 6.59 1.14
C ALA A 76 -10.99 6.11 1.37
N ILE A 77 -11.85 7.06 1.76
CA ILE A 77 -13.30 6.93 1.79
C ILE A 77 -13.85 7.79 0.67
N LEU A 78 -14.75 7.22 -0.15
CA LEU A 78 -15.47 7.97 -1.18
C LEU A 78 -16.85 8.40 -0.69
N LEU A 79 -17.18 9.65 -0.93
CA LEU A 79 -18.52 10.21 -0.72
C LEU A 79 -19.28 10.13 -2.05
N THR A 80 -20.48 9.59 -2.03
CA THR A 80 -21.29 9.43 -3.25
C THR A 80 -22.73 9.91 -3.04
N ALA A 81 -23.28 10.57 -4.04
CA ALA A 81 -24.69 10.95 -4.04
C ALA A 81 -25.61 9.78 -4.43
N TYR A 82 -25.06 8.68 -4.94
CA TYR A 82 -25.84 7.57 -5.49
C TYR A 82 -25.40 6.24 -4.90
N SER A 83 -26.38 5.39 -4.61
CA SER A 83 -26.18 3.96 -4.29
C SER A 83 -26.03 3.12 -5.60
N ASP A 84 -25.45 3.68 -6.65
CA ASP A 84 -25.26 2.98 -7.92
C ASP A 84 -24.17 1.91 -7.74
N ARG A 85 -24.57 0.65 -7.91
CA ARG A 85 -23.66 -0.50 -7.77
C ARG A 85 -22.44 -0.40 -8.67
N GLU A 86 -22.61 0.13 -9.87
CA GLU A 86 -21.51 0.24 -10.83
C GLU A 86 -20.43 1.22 -10.34
N LEU A 87 -20.80 2.34 -9.74
CA LEU A 87 -19.87 3.30 -9.13
C LEU A 87 -19.18 2.73 -7.89
N ILE A 88 -19.93 1.95 -7.09
CA ILE A 88 -19.37 1.29 -5.91
C ILE A 88 -18.33 0.23 -6.32
N ASP A 89 -18.60 -0.53 -7.37
CA ASP A 89 -17.67 -1.55 -7.84
C ASP A 89 -16.41 -0.90 -8.44
N LYS A 90 -16.54 0.15 -9.23
CA LYS A 90 -15.40 0.96 -9.71
C LYS A 90 -14.58 1.56 -8.55
N ALA A 91 -15.24 2.06 -7.51
CA ALA A 91 -14.57 2.59 -6.32
C ALA A 91 -13.72 1.52 -5.60
N LYS A 92 -14.25 0.30 -5.49
CA LYS A 92 -13.50 -0.83 -4.91
C LYS A 92 -12.31 -1.25 -5.78
N GLU A 93 -12.50 -1.32 -7.09
CA GLU A 93 -11.43 -1.65 -8.05
C GLU A 93 -10.31 -0.60 -8.03
N ALA A 94 -10.66 0.67 -7.82
CA ALA A 94 -9.70 1.76 -7.65
C ALA A 94 -8.97 1.74 -6.30
N GLY A 95 -9.40 0.89 -5.35
CA GLY A 95 -8.76 0.75 -4.05
C GLY A 95 -9.38 1.56 -2.92
N ALA A 96 -10.61 2.06 -3.07
CA ALA A 96 -11.35 2.68 -1.97
C ALA A 96 -11.69 1.66 -0.88
N PHE A 97 -11.37 1.97 0.36
CA PHE A 97 -11.57 1.06 1.50
C PHE A 97 -12.96 1.16 2.12
N ALA A 98 -13.66 2.27 1.92
CA ALA A 98 -15.03 2.48 2.32
C ALA A 98 -15.71 3.53 1.42
N TYR A 99 -17.03 3.62 1.51
CA TYR A 99 -17.82 4.69 0.90
C TYR A 99 -18.94 5.11 1.84
N LEU A 100 -19.38 6.37 1.72
CA LEU A 100 -20.54 6.93 2.39
C LEU A 100 -21.49 7.54 1.37
N VAL A 101 -22.78 7.26 1.52
CA VAL A 101 -23.84 7.81 0.65
C VAL A 101 -24.34 9.11 1.22
N LYS A 102 -24.33 10.17 0.42
CA LYS A 102 -24.91 11.48 0.77
C LYS A 102 -26.46 11.42 0.68
N PRO A 103 -27.22 12.01 1.62
CA PRO A 103 -26.73 12.72 2.80
C PRO A 103 -26.35 11.76 3.94
N PHE A 104 -25.22 12.01 4.59
CA PHE A 104 -24.74 11.26 5.76
C PHE A 104 -24.77 12.15 7.01
N LYS A 105 -24.71 11.52 8.17
CA LYS A 105 -24.68 12.19 9.48
C LYS A 105 -23.26 12.17 10.04
N PRO A 106 -22.91 13.09 10.96
CA PRO A 106 -21.61 13.04 11.63
C PRO A 106 -21.32 11.68 12.29
N SER A 107 -22.35 10.99 12.81
CA SER A 107 -22.22 9.65 13.41
C SER A 107 -21.79 8.55 12.43
N ASP A 108 -21.91 8.77 11.13
CA ASP A 108 -21.59 7.77 10.11
C ASP A 108 -20.08 7.80 9.74
N LEU A 109 -19.40 8.92 10.02
CA LEU A 109 -17.98 9.12 9.70
C LEU A 109 -17.04 8.21 10.53
N PRO A 110 -17.14 8.14 11.89
CA PRO A 110 -16.21 7.34 12.68
C PRO A 110 -16.18 5.86 12.28
N PRO A 111 -17.31 5.14 12.14
CA PRO A 111 -17.28 3.75 11.72
C PRO A 111 -16.67 3.54 10.33
N ALA A 112 -16.95 4.45 9.39
CA ALA A 112 -16.39 4.38 8.04
C ALA A 112 -14.86 4.60 8.06
N ILE A 113 -14.38 5.54 8.85
CA ILE A 113 -12.97 5.84 9.06
C ILE A 113 -12.26 4.62 9.68
N GLU A 114 -12.80 4.06 10.75
CA GLU A 114 -12.24 2.88 11.42
C GLU A 114 -12.12 1.68 10.45
N VAL A 115 -13.17 1.42 9.67
CA VAL A 115 -13.18 0.34 8.67
C VAL A 115 -12.13 0.59 7.60
N ALA A 116 -12.04 1.81 7.08
CA ALA A 116 -11.07 2.15 6.03
C ALA A 116 -9.62 1.99 6.53
N VAL A 117 -9.30 2.55 7.68
CA VAL A 117 -7.96 2.46 8.28
C VAL A 117 -7.60 1.02 8.62
N SER A 118 -8.53 0.25 9.19
CA SER A 118 -8.28 -1.16 9.54
C SER A 118 -8.02 -2.02 8.30
N ARG A 119 -8.84 -1.88 7.26
CA ARG A 119 -8.67 -2.61 6.00
C ARG A 119 -7.37 -2.24 5.28
N TYR A 120 -7.03 -0.96 5.26
CA TYR A 120 -5.77 -0.51 4.68
C TYR A 120 -4.57 -1.16 5.37
N LYS A 121 -4.55 -1.14 6.70
CA LYS A 121 -3.50 -1.79 7.49
C LYS A 121 -3.40 -3.28 7.20
N GLN A 122 -4.53 -3.98 7.17
CA GLN A 122 -4.56 -5.42 6.81
C GLN A 122 -3.99 -5.67 5.41
N ASN A 123 -4.33 -4.80 4.44
CA ASN A 123 -3.82 -4.92 3.07
C ASN A 123 -2.30 -4.69 3.01
N GLN A 124 -1.79 -3.71 3.72
CA GLN A 124 -0.35 -3.44 3.85
C GLN A 124 0.39 -4.62 4.50
N ASP A 125 -0.14 -5.19 5.58
CA ASP A 125 0.44 -6.34 6.25
C ASP A 125 0.48 -7.58 5.33
N LEU A 126 -0.58 -7.81 4.55
CA LEU A 126 -0.63 -8.89 3.56
C LEU A 126 0.38 -8.66 2.43
N ALA A 127 0.47 -7.45 1.90
CA ALA A 127 1.44 -7.11 0.86
C ALA A 127 2.89 -7.33 1.33
N ALA A 128 3.20 -6.93 2.56
CA ALA A 128 4.52 -7.16 3.16
C ALA A 128 4.82 -8.65 3.34
N GLN A 129 3.83 -9.47 3.76
CA GLN A 129 3.99 -10.92 3.87
C GLN A 129 4.23 -11.58 2.51
N VAL A 130 3.52 -11.17 1.48
CA VAL A 130 3.71 -11.68 0.11
C VAL A 130 5.11 -11.36 -0.39
N THR A 131 5.61 -10.15 -0.14
CA THR A 131 6.96 -9.73 -0.51
C THR A 131 8.01 -10.60 0.21
N ASP A 132 7.90 -10.77 1.53
CA ASP A 132 8.83 -11.60 2.33
C ASP A 132 8.83 -13.07 1.85
N LEU A 133 7.65 -13.64 1.58
CA LEU A 133 7.53 -15.01 1.06
C LEU A 133 8.19 -15.16 -0.32
N ASN A 134 8.01 -14.20 -1.21
CA ASN A 134 8.63 -14.20 -2.53
C ASN A 134 10.16 -14.09 -2.43
N GLU A 135 10.68 -13.21 -1.56
CA GLU A 135 12.12 -13.09 -1.31
C GLU A 135 12.72 -14.39 -0.78
N ARG A 136 12.06 -15.05 0.15
CA ARG A 136 12.49 -16.35 0.69
C ARG A 136 12.48 -17.44 -0.37
N LEU A 137 11.45 -17.47 -1.24
CA LEU A 137 11.35 -18.41 -2.35
C LEU A 137 12.49 -18.22 -3.35
N GLU A 138 12.76 -16.98 -3.75
CA GLU A 138 13.86 -16.68 -4.67
C GLU A 138 15.23 -16.98 -4.04
N ALA A 139 15.43 -16.70 -2.76
CA ALA A 139 16.63 -17.08 -2.04
C ALA A 139 16.83 -18.60 -2.04
N ARG A 140 15.78 -19.38 -1.78
CA ARG A 140 15.83 -20.84 -1.81
C ARG A 140 16.19 -21.36 -3.20
N LYS A 141 15.53 -20.83 -4.25
CA LYS A 141 15.82 -21.21 -5.64
C LYS A 141 17.28 -20.91 -6.03
N ALA A 142 17.80 -19.75 -5.65
CA ALA A 142 19.19 -19.38 -5.91
C ALA A 142 20.16 -20.35 -5.24
N VAL A 143 19.94 -20.67 -3.96
CA VAL A 143 20.78 -21.62 -3.21
C VAL A 143 20.72 -23.01 -3.82
N GLU A 144 19.56 -23.53 -4.21
CA GLU A 144 19.41 -24.83 -4.86
C GLU A 144 20.18 -24.91 -6.21
N ARG A 145 20.08 -23.86 -7.05
CA ARG A 145 20.84 -23.78 -8.28
C ARG A 145 22.36 -23.73 -8.02
N ALA A 146 22.79 -22.90 -7.05
CA ALA A 146 24.21 -22.81 -6.71
C ALA A 146 24.76 -24.12 -6.14
N LYS A 147 23.98 -24.88 -5.37
CA LYS A 147 24.34 -26.22 -4.93
C LYS A 147 24.60 -27.16 -6.12
N ALA A 148 23.65 -27.18 -7.08
CA ALA A 148 23.78 -28.04 -8.27
C ALA A 148 25.08 -27.72 -9.04
N VAL A 149 25.39 -26.45 -9.22
CA VAL A 149 26.65 -25.99 -9.86
C VAL A 149 27.87 -26.46 -9.10
N LEU A 150 27.91 -26.31 -7.76
CA LEU A 150 29.03 -26.73 -6.94
C LEU A 150 29.21 -28.24 -6.94
N MET A 151 28.12 -29.01 -6.92
CA MET A 151 28.13 -30.47 -7.01
C MET A 151 28.73 -30.94 -8.31
N ASP A 152 28.31 -30.36 -9.43
CA ASP A 152 28.78 -30.72 -10.78
C ASP A 152 30.26 -30.37 -10.97
N ARG A 153 30.66 -29.13 -10.62
CA ARG A 153 32.05 -28.67 -10.82
C ARG A 153 33.07 -29.31 -9.89
N HIS A 154 32.69 -29.59 -8.66
CA HIS A 154 33.65 -30.05 -7.65
C HIS A 154 33.47 -31.52 -7.28
N ASN A 155 32.51 -32.21 -7.88
CA ASN A 155 32.17 -33.59 -7.57
C ASN A 155 31.98 -33.83 -6.05
N ILE A 156 31.26 -32.92 -5.38
CA ILE A 156 30.98 -32.95 -3.96
C ILE A 156 29.52 -33.30 -3.68
N SER A 157 29.25 -33.75 -2.43
CA SER A 157 27.90 -34.04 -2.01
C SER A 157 27.03 -32.77 -1.86
N GLU A 158 25.71 -32.95 -1.89
CA GLU A 158 24.75 -31.83 -1.65
C GLU A 158 24.99 -31.18 -0.29
N SER A 159 25.26 -31.98 0.74
CA SER A 159 25.55 -31.47 2.08
C SER A 159 26.84 -30.63 2.12
N ASP A 160 27.87 -30.99 1.36
CA ASP A 160 29.11 -30.24 1.29
C ASP A 160 28.93 -28.96 0.47
N ALA A 161 28.16 -29.01 -0.63
CA ALA A 161 27.82 -27.82 -1.40
C ALA A 161 27.05 -26.80 -0.55
N TYR A 162 26.04 -27.24 0.20
CA TYR A 162 25.30 -26.38 1.12
C TYR A 162 26.22 -25.75 2.19
N ARG A 163 27.07 -26.58 2.83
CA ARG A 163 28.03 -26.11 3.84
C ARG A 163 29.01 -25.07 3.28
N ARG A 164 29.49 -25.23 2.04
CA ARG A 164 30.33 -24.24 1.36
C ARG A 164 29.63 -22.89 1.19
N ILE A 165 28.38 -22.90 0.72
CA ILE A 165 27.59 -21.66 0.55
C ILE A 165 27.40 -21.00 1.92
N GLN A 166 27.02 -21.77 2.94
CA GLN A 166 26.84 -21.27 4.31
C GLN A 166 28.11 -20.66 4.89
N GLN A 167 29.23 -21.33 4.75
CA GLN A 167 30.53 -20.86 5.27
C GLN A 167 31.00 -19.60 4.54
N SER A 168 30.79 -19.53 3.21
CA SER A 168 31.08 -18.34 2.44
C SER A 168 30.19 -17.15 2.81
N SER A 169 28.90 -17.39 3.11
CA SER A 169 27.96 -16.41 3.62
C SER A 169 28.44 -15.81 4.95
N MET A 170 28.84 -16.68 5.89
CA MET A 170 29.35 -16.23 7.19
C MET A 170 30.67 -15.45 7.07
N ASN A 171 31.61 -15.93 6.27
CA ASN A 171 32.92 -15.30 6.09
C ASN A 171 32.81 -13.94 5.37
N ALA A 172 31.94 -13.83 4.40
CA ALA A 172 31.72 -12.60 3.65
C ALA A 172 30.73 -11.63 4.33
N ARG A 173 30.05 -12.06 5.39
CA ARG A 173 28.92 -11.33 6.03
C ARG A 173 27.81 -10.94 5.03
N LYS A 174 27.52 -11.85 4.12
CA LYS A 174 26.49 -11.73 3.09
C LYS A 174 25.41 -12.78 3.31
N SER A 175 24.21 -12.53 2.76
CA SER A 175 23.15 -13.54 2.77
C SER A 175 23.54 -14.77 1.92
N MET A 176 22.93 -15.91 2.20
CA MET A 176 23.13 -17.11 1.39
C MET A 176 22.68 -16.90 -0.06
N LYS A 177 21.67 -16.05 -0.30
CA LYS A 177 21.21 -15.66 -1.62
C LYS A 177 22.31 -14.91 -2.41
N GLU A 178 22.89 -13.87 -1.80
CA GLU A 178 23.96 -13.09 -2.45
C GLU A 178 25.18 -13.96 -2.81
N VAL A 179 25.53 -14.93 -1.94
CA VAL A 179 26.62 -15.88 -2.23
C VAL A 179 26.21 -16.83 -3.36
N ALA A 180 24.99 -17.33 -3.34
CA ALA A 180 24.47 -18.19 -4.40
C ALA A 180 24.43 -17.47 -5.74
N ASP A 181 23.93 -16.23 -5.78
CA ASP A 181 23.90 -15.40 -6.99
C ASP A 181 25.31 -15.13 -7.53
N ALA A 182 26.29 -14.90 -6.65
CA ALA A 182 27.70 -14.74 -7.06
C ALA A 182 28.29 -16.01 -7.68
N ILE A 183 27.97 -17.19 -7.14
CA ILE A 183 28.38 -18.48 -7.71
C ILE A 183 27.77 -18.67 -9.11
N LEU A 184 26.47 -18.40 -9.25
CA LEU A 184 25.76 -18.54 -10.53
C LEU A 184 26.28 -17.55 -11.58
N LEU A 185 26.60 -16.30 -11.17
CA LEU A 185 27.17 -15.29 -12.06
C LEU A 185 28.55 -15.70 -12.58
N ALA A 186 29.40 -16.25 -11.71
CA ALA A 186 30.74 -16.71 -12.09
C ALA A 186 30.72 -17.87 -13.12
N GLU A 187 29.60 -18.61 -13.18
CA GLU A 187 29.41 -19.66 -14.19
C GLU A 187 29.00 -19.12 -15.55
N THR A 188 28.17 -18.07 -15.57
CA THR A 188 27.67 -17.51 -16.83
C THR A 188 28.77 -16.80 -17.66
N ILE A 189 29.92 -16.53 -17.05
CA ILE A 189 31.04 -15.78 -17.66
C ILE A 189 32.11 -16.71 -18.24
N GLN A 190 32.00 -18.01 -18.07
CA GLN A 190 32.89 -19.04 -18.66
C GLN A 190 32.23 -19.78 -19.81
#